data_70f8dbfe9026ac1b639df1cbff99f1b6
#
_entry.id   70f8dbfe9026ac1b639df1cbff99f1b6
#
_cell.length_a   1.000
_cell.length_b   1.000
_cell.length_c   1.000
_cell.angle_alpha   90.00
_cell.angle_beta   90.00
_cell.angle_gamma   90.00
#
_symmetry.space_group_name_H-M   'P 1'
#
loop_
_entity.id
_entity.type
_entity.pdbx_description
1 polymer ?
#
loop_
_entity_poly.entity_id
_entity_poly.type
_entity_poly.pdbx_seq_one_letter_code
_entity_poly.pdbx_strand_id
1 'polypeptide(L)'
;MLQSPDHPDRDRQRRWQREPIVLVGMMGVGKSTVGRRLAHRLALPFVDADNEIEDAAGMPIAEIFAQFGEPYFRDGERRVIQRLIDGRPKVIATGGGAFINDATRALILSDALAIWLDADIDVLVERVRRRDTRPLLRDKDPTTVLRELAAVRTPLYAQAHFRVASNNAPHEATVRAILEAIGYGAA
;
A
#
# COMPACT_ATOMS: atom_id res chain seq x y z
N MET A 1 -33.09 15.81 -22.34
CA MET A 1 -31.66 15.52 -22.02
C MET A 1 -31.62 15.17 -20.55
N LEU A 2 -31.78 13.88 -20.22
CA LEU A 2 -31.82 13.39 -18.83
C LEU A 2 -30.36 13.12 -18.39
N GLN A 3 -29.86 13.96 -17.50
CA GLN A 3 -28.64 13.67 -16.75
C GLN A 3 -28.97 12.50 -15.80
N SER A 4 -28.36 11.34 -16.04
CA SER A 4 -28.40 10.21 -15.10
C SER A 4 -27.75 10.67 -13.79
N PRO A 5 -28.34 10.37 -12.62
CA PRO A 5 -27.73 10.72 -11.34
C PRO A 5 -26.38 10.00 -11.21
N ASP A 6 -25.31 10.79 -11.08
CA ASP A 6 -23.98 10.28 -10.75
C ASP A 6 -24.07 9.49 -9.44
N HIS A 7 -23.94 8.18 -9.53
CA HIS A 7 -23.91 7.30 -8.37
C HIS A 7 -22.53 7.49 -7.71
N PRO A 8 -22.41 7.90 -6.45
CA PRO A 8 -21.14 8.18 -5.78
C PRO A 8 -20.15 7.01 -5.84
N ASP A 9 -20.65 5.79 -5.98
CA ASP A 9 -19.83 4.59 -6.17
C ASP A 9 -19.16 4.52 -7.55
N ARG A 10 -19.80 5.02 -8.61
CA ARG A 10 -19.21 5.02 -9.97
C ARG A 10 -18.08 6.01 -10.11
N ASP A 11 -18.19 7.16 -9.46
CA ASP A 11 -17.14 8.18 -9.48
C ASP A 11 -15.91 7.68 -8.68
N ARG A 12 -16.13 7.05 -7.54
CA ARG A 12 -15.06 6.39 -6.76
C ARG A 12 -14.34 5.31 -7.57
N GLN A 13 -15.08 4.48 -8.30
CA GLN A 13 -14.52 3.40 -9.12
C GLN A 13 -13.64 3.90 -10.27
N ARG A 14 -13.90 5.11 -10.80
CA ARG A 14 -13.13 5.68 -11.92
C ARG A 14 -11.97 6.59 -11.49
N ARG A 15 -11.75 6.82 -10.20
CA ARG A 15 -10.66 7.66 -9.69
C ARG A 15 -9.28 7.19 -10.17
N TRP A 16 -9.07 5.88 -10.31
CA TRP A 16 -7.81 5.32 -10.78
C TRP A 16 -7.35 5.82 -12.17
N GLN A 17 -8.28 6.34 -12.99
CA GLN A 17 -7.97 6.93 -14.31
C GLN A 17 -7.38 8.35 -14.20
N ARG A 18 -7.53 8.99 -13.06
CA ARG A 18 -7.15 10.39 -12.85
C ARG A 18 -6.16 10.58 -11.70
N GLU A 19 -6.09 9.63 -10.79
CA GLU A 19 -5.32 9.72 -9.53
C GLU A 19 -4.41 8.51 -9.36
N PRO A 20 -3.32 8.64 -8.57
CA PRO A 20 -2.52 7.48 -8.19
C PRO A 20 -3.34 6.44 -7.41
N ILE A 21 -3.06 5.16 -7.66
CA ILE A 21 -3.49 4.04 -6.81
C ILE A 21 -2.40 3.80 -5.76
N VAL A 22 -2.74 3.84 -4.49
CA VAL A 22 -1.80 3.58 -3.39
C VAL A 22 -2.19 2.28 -2.69
N LEU A 23 -1.30 1.29 -2.75
CA LEU A 23 -1.47 0.02 -2.06
C LEU A 23 -0.94 0.14 -0.62
N VAL A 24 -1.81 -0.10 0.35
CA VAL A 24 -1.51 -0.09 1.79
C VAL A 24 -1.77 -1.44 2.42
N GLY A 25 -1.25 -1.68 3.61
CA GLY A 25 -1.44 -2.93 4.36
C GLY A 25 -0.14 -3.42 5.00
N MET A 26 -0.26 -4.50 5.76
CA MET A 26 0.83 -5.07 6.56
C MET A 26 2.04 -5.47 5.71
N MET A 27 3.19 -5.55 6.38
CA MET A 27 4.38 -6.16 5.77
C MET A 27 4.10 -7.63 5.37
N GLY A 28 4.66 -8.08 4.25
CA GLY A 28 4.45 -9.46 3.77
C GLY A 28 3.15 -9.68 2.99
N VAL A 29 2.23 -8.72 2.95
CA VAL A 29 0.95 -8.86 2.24
C VAL A 29 1.09 -8.91 0.70
N GLY A 30 2.23 -8.49 0.16
CA GLY A 30 2.52 -8.60 -1.27
C GLY A 30 2.32 -7.32 -2.09
N LYS A 31 2.30 -6.14 -1.47
CA LYS A 31 2.06 -4.85 -2.14
C LYS A 31 2.90 -4.62 -3.39
N SER A 32 4.21 -4.82 -3.32
CA SER A 32 5.11 -4.61 -4.47
C SER A 32 4.85 -5.59 -5.60
N THR A 33 4.59 -6.88 -5.28
CA THR A 33 4.31 -7.91 -6.30
C THR A 33 2.96 -7.69 -6.96
N VAL A 34 1.92 -7.44 -6.17
CA VAL A 34 0.57 -7.13 -6.65
C VAL A 34 0.58 -5.82 -7.42
N GLY A 35 1.27 -4.80 -6.90
CA GLY A 35 1.35 -3.48 -7.51
C GLY A 35 1.96 -3.49 -8.91
N ARG A 36 3.07 -4.20 -9.12
CA ARG A 36 3.68 -4.35 -10.46
C ARG A 36 2.74 -5.01 -11.46
N ARG A 37 2.05 -6.07 -11.05
CA ARG A 37 1.09 -6.77 -11.91
C ARG A 37 -0.13 -5.92 -12.21
N LEU A 38 -0.66 -5.21 -11.20
CA LEU A 38 -1.76 -4.28 -11.37
C LEU A 38 -1.40 -3.15 -12.33
N ALA A 39 -0.24 -2.52 -12.15
CA ALA A 39 0.27 -1.48 -13.03
C ALA A 39 0.38 -1.96 -14.49
N HIS A 40 0.93 -3.16 -14.69
CA HIS A 40 1.00 -3.76 -16.03
C HIS A 40 -0.39 -3.98 -16.65
N ARG A 41 -1.37 -4.46 -15.86
CA ARG A 41 -2.75 -4.68 -16.34
C ARG A 41 -3.48 -3.38 -16.67
N LEU A 42 -3.18 -2.30 -15.97
CA LEU A 42 -3.76 -0.97 -16.18
C LEU A 42 -2.97 -0.12 -17.19
N ALA A 43 -1.83 -0.61 -17.71
CA ALA A 43 -0.88 0.13 -18.51
C ALA A 43 -0.41 1.44 -17.82
N LEU A 44 -0.20 1.40 -16.50
CA LEU A 44 0.26 2.51 -15.67
C LEU A 44 1.70 2.29 -15.19
N PRO A 45 2.44 3.37 -14.87
CA PRO A 45 3.71 3.26 -14.17
C PRO A 45 3.56 2.61 -12.79
N PHE A 46 4.58 1.85 -12.36
CA PHE A 46 4.70 1.31 -11.01
C PHE A 46 5.83 1.98 -10.26
N VAL A 47 5.59 2.33 -9.00
CA VAL A 47 6.58 2.90 -8.09
C VAL A 47 6.53 2.17 -6.74
N ASP A 48 7.69 1.78 -6.22
CA ASP A 48 7.83 1.28 -4.86
C ASP A 48 8.38 2.39 -3.97
N ALA A 49 7.59 2.84 -3.00
CA ALA A 49 7.97 3.96 -2.14
C ALA A 49 9.21 3.66 -1.29
N ASP A 50 9.43 2.40 -0.89
CA ASP A 50 10.62 2.02 -0.14
C ASP A 50 11.89 2.24 -0.99
N ASN A 51 11.87 1.87 -2.27
CA ASN A 51 12.99 2.14 -3.20
C ASN A 51 13.23 3.64 -3.38
N GLU A 52 12.16 4.42 -3.56
CA GLU A 52 12.27 5.88 -3.72
C GLU A 52 12.85 6.57 -2.47
N ILE A 53 12.59 6.01 -1.27
CA ILE A 53 13.17 6.51 -0.02
C ILE A 53 14.68 6.19 0.01
N GLU A 54 15.06 4.96 -0.34
CA GLU A 54 16.48 4.56 -0.38
C GLU A 54 17.26 5.38 -1.42
N ASP A 55 16.71 5.57 -2.60
CA ASP A 55 17.30 6.40 -3.65
C ASP A 55 17.46 7.87 -3.22
N ALA A 56 16.45 8.43 -2.56
CA ALA A 56 16.49 9.80 -2.06
C ALA A 56 17.48 9.99 -0.90
N ALA A 57 17.66 8.97 -0.07
CA ALA A 57 18.58 8.98 1.07
C ALA A 57 20.02 8.59 0.69
N GLY A 58 20.21 7.92 -0.46
CA GLY A 58 21.49 7.35 -0.89
C GLY A 58 21.96 6.19 0.02
N MET A 59 21.05 5.57 0.79
CA MET A 59 21.35 4.48 1.70
C MET A 59 20.13 3.58 1.95
N PRO A 60 20.35 2.30 2.34
CA PRO A 60 19.28 1.38 2.68
C PRO A 60 18.44 1.85 3.87
N ILE A 61 17.14 1.52 3.88
CA ILE A 61 16.22 1.84 4.98
C ILE A 61 16.75 1.35 6.33
N ALA A 62 17.35 0.17 6.38
CA ALA A 62 17.94 -0.37 7.60
C ALA A 62 19.04 0.55 8.19
N GLU A 63 19.83 1.18 7.33
CA GLU A 63 20.86 2.15 7.76
C GLU A 63 20.24 3.47 8.21
N ILE A 64 19.18 3.95 7.54
CA ILE A 64 18.42 5.14 7.96
C ILE A 64 17.92 4.95 9.38
N PHE A 65 17.31 3.79 9.69
CA PHE A 65 16.85 3.46 11.04
C PHE A 65 17.99 3.39 12.06
N ALA A 66 19.11 2.79 11.70
CA ALA A 66 20.25 2.62 12.59
C ALA A 66 20.95 3.95 12.91
N GLN A 67 21.08 4.83 11.92
CA GLN A 67 21.81 6.10 12.07
C GLN A 67 20.94 7.26 12.58
N PHE A 68 19.68 7.34 12.14
CA PHE A 68 18.83 8.52 12.38
C PHE A 68 17.54 8.19 13.13
N GLY A 69 17.20 6.92 13.29
CA GLY A 69 16.02 6.47 14.03
C GLY A 69 14.70 6.57 13.23
N GLU A 70 13.63 6.04 13.83
CA GLU A 70 12.31 5.97 13.20
C GLU A 70 11.70 7.35 12.89
N PRO A 71 11.76 8.38 13.75
CA PRO A 71 11.17 9.68 13.45
C PRO A 71 11.71 10.32 12.17
N TYR A 72 13.03 10.23 11.96
CA TYR A 72 13.68 10.74 10.75
C TYR A 72 13.23 9.97 9.50
N PHE A 73 13.19 8.63 9.59
CA PHE A 73 12.68 7.80 8.51
C PHE A 73 11.23 8.18 8.15
N ARG A 74 10.34 8.34 9.14
CA ARG A 74 8.94 8.68 8.90
C ARG A 74 8.74 10.05 8.26
N ASP A 75 9.56 11.02 8.60
CA ASP A 75 9.52 12.32 7.93
C ASP A 75 9.98 12.23 6.47
N GLY A 76 11.05 11.48 6.20
CA GLY A 76 11.51 11.19 4.83
C GLY A 76 10.45 10.42 4.02
N GLU A 77 9.87 9.36 4.59
CA GLU A 77 8.79 8.57 3.99
C GLU A 77 7.60 9.45 3.59
N ARG A 78 7.16 10.34 4.48
CA ARG A 78 6.08 11.29 4.22
C ARG A 78 6.40 12.21 3.04
N ARG A 79 7.61 12.79 3.00
CA ARG A 79 8.03 13.69 1.90
C ARG A 79 8.08 12.96 0.56
N VAL A 80 8.58 11.73 0.53
CA VAL A 80 8.62 10.91 -0.68
C VAL A 80 7.21 10.59 -1.16
N ILE A 81 6.32 10.12 -0.28
CA ILE A 81 4.93 9.82 -0.65
C ILE A 81 4.22 11.08 -1.15
N GLN A 82 4.43 12.23 -0.52
CA GLN A 82 3.87 13.51 -0.99
C GLN A 82 4.34 13.86 -2.40
N ARG A 83 5.61 13.63 -2.73
CA ARG A 83 6.14 13.84 -4.08
C ARG A 83 5.56 12.85 -5.10
N LEU A 84 5.33 11.60 -4.70
CA LEU A 84 4.78 10.55 -5.57
C LEU A 84 3.30 10.77 -5.91
N ILE A 85 2.53 11.38 -4.99
CA ILE A 85 1.13 11.74 -5.19
C ILE A 85 1.07 13.11 -5.92
N ASP A 86 1.39 13.09 -7.20
CA ASP A 86 1.50 14.27 -8.08
C ASP A 86 0.27 14.47 -8.98
N GLY A 87 -0.83 13.78 -8.69
CA GLY A 87 -2.07 13.85 -9.47
C GLY A 87 -2.04 13.04 -10.77
N ARG A 88 -0.94 12.33 -11.08
CA ARG A 88 -0.82 11.51 -12.29
C ARG A 88 -1.13 10.05 -11.99
N PRO A 89 -1.93 9.37 -12.81
CA PRO A 89 -2.22 7.94 -12.63
C PRO A 89 -0.95 7.09 -12.62
N LYS A 90 -0.76 6.33 -11.56
CA LYS A 90 0.32 5.36 -11.35
C LYS A 90 -0.08 4.40 -10.23
N VAL A 91 0.60 3.29 -10.07
CA VAL A 91 0.45 2.39 -8.92
C VAL A 91 1.64 2.56 -7.99
N ILE A 92 1.38 2.90 -6.74
CA ILE A 92 2.37 3.11 -5.69
C ILE A 92 2.22 2.01 -4.64
N ALA A 93 3.28 1.24 -4.38
CA ALA A 93 3.35 0.36 -3.21
C ALA A 93 4.03 1.11 -2.07
N THR A 94 3.42 1.12 -0.88
CA THR A 94 3.97 1.80 0.30
C THR A 94 4.61 0.83 1.28
N GLY A 95 5.49 1.32 2.15
CA GLY A 95 5.91 0.62 3.37
C GLY A 95 4.71 0.31 4.28
N GLY A 96 4.81 -0.75 5.10
CA GLY A 96 3.70 -1.17 5.98
C GLY A 96 3.34 -0.13 7.06
N GLY A 97 4.19 0.87 7.32
CA GLY A 97 3.95 1.91 8.31
C GLY A 97 3.43 3.24 7.74
N ALA A 98 3.51 3.43 6.44
CA ALA A 98 3.20 4.73 5.82
C ALA A 98 1.79 5.24 6.11
N PHE A 99 0.79 4.35 6.04
CA PHE A 99 -0.61 4.69 6.30
C PHE A 99 -0.96 4.88 7.79
N ILE A 100 0.00 4.61 8.68
CA ILE A 100 -0.17 4.78 10.13
C ILE A 100 0.03 6.24 10.54
N ASN A 101 0.89 6.97 9.84
CA ASN A 101 1.07 8.40 10.04
C ASN A 101 -0.17 9.18 9.60
N ASP A 102 -0.73 9.99 10.49
CA ASP A 102 -1.99 10.71 10.26
C ASP A 102 -1.93 11.64 9.04
N ALA A 103 -0.85 12.39 8.88
CA ALA A 103 -0.68 13.33 7.78
C ALA A 103 -0.54 12.58 6.43
N THR A 104 0.24 11.48 6.41
CA THR A 104 0.38 10.65 5.21
C THR A 104 -0.93 9.97 4.84
N ARG A 105 -1.67 9.46 5.84
CA ARG A 105 -2.99 8.85 5.62
C ARG A 105 -3.99 9.86 5.06
N ALA A 106 -4.06 11.05 5.65
CA ALA A 106 -4.95 12.11 5.16
C ALA A 106 -4.64 12.48 3.70
N LEU A 107 -3.36 12.65 3.34
CA LEU A 107 -2.92 12.91 1.98
C LEU A 107 -3.33 11.78 1.02
N ILE A 108 -3.07 10.53 1.38
CA ILE A 108 -3.43 9.37 0.53
C ILE A 108 -4.95 9.29 0.33
N LEU A 109 -5.74 9.54 1.37
CA LEU A 109 -7.20 9.48 1.29
C LEU A 109 -7.80 10.63 0.47
N SER A 110 -7.17 11.83 0.47
CA SER A 110 -7.67 12.96 -0.31
C SER A 110 -7.26 12.89 -1.78
N ASP A 111 -6.00 12.57 -2.07
CA ASP A 111 -5.38 12.83 -3.37
C ASP A 111 -5.00 11.55 -4.13
N ALA A 112 -5.38 10.38 -3.61
CA ALA A 112 -5.11 9.08 -4.23
C ALA A 112 -6.22 8.06 -3.94
N LEU A 113 -6.26 6.99 -4.71
CA LEU A 113 -7.13 5.85 -4.47
C LEU A 113 -6.44 4.83 -3.58
N ALA A 114 -6.74 4.84 -2.28
CA ALA A 114 -6.18 3.91 -1.31
C ALA A 114 -6.84 2.52 -1.43
N ILE A 115 -6.03 1.48 -1.59
CA ILE A 115 -6.47 0.08 -1.60
C ILE A 115 -5.72 -0.68 -0.50
N TRP A 116 -6.45 -1.16 0.49
CA TRP A 116 -5.91 -2.01 1.54
C TRP A 116 -5.84 -3.47 1.08
N LEU A 117 -4.63 -4.00 0.98
CA LEU A 117 -4.41 -5.43 0.86
C LEU A 117 -4.43 -6.04 2.26
N ASP A 118 -5.40 -6.89 2.50
CA ASP A 118 -5.60 -7.56 3.77
C ASP A 118 -5.31 -9.06 3.66
N ALA A 119 -4.63 -9.62 4.65
CA ALA A 119 -4.33 -11.05 4.71
C ALA A 119 -4.34 -11.54 6.15
N ASP A 120 -4.69 -12.80 6.32
CA ASP A 120 -4.66 -13.47 7.61
C ASP A 120 -3.25 -13.45 8.22
N ILE A 121 -3.17 -13.29 9.54
CA ILE A 121 -1.90 -13.20 10.25
C ILE A 121 -0.99 -14.41 9.96
N ASP A 122 -1.55 -15.62 9.92
CA ASP A 122 -0.79 -16.84 9.68
C ASP A 122 -0.15 -16.84 8.29
N VAL A 123 -0.84 -16.31 7.28
CA VAL A 123 -0.32 -16.09 5.93
C VAL A 123 0.84 -15.09 5.94
N LEU A 124 0.70 -14.00 6.69
CA LEU A 124 1.74 -12.99 6.83
C LEU A 124 2.98 -13.55 7.53
N VAL A 125 2.79 -14.32 8.62
CA VAL A 125 3.87 -14.98 9.35
C VAL A 125 4.67 -15.90 8.43
N GLU A 126 4.00 -16.76 7.66
CA GLU A 126 4.65 -17.66 6.71
C GLU A 126 5.46 -16.88 5.65
N ARG A 127 4.88 -15.84 5.07
CA ARG A 127 5.55 -15.02 4.05
C ARG A 127 6.74 -14.25 4.58
N VAL A 128 6.65 -13.77 5.82
CA VAL A 128 7.72 -13.00 6.47
C VAL A 128 8.89 -13.90 6.88
N ARG A 129 8.63 -15.10 7.39
CA ARG A 129 9.68 -16.10 7.71
C ARG A 129 10.54 -16.50 6.51
N ARG A 130 10.00 -16.42 5.31
CA ARG A 130 10.75 -16.69 4.06
C ARG A 130 11.66 -15.53 3.62
N ARG A 131 11.61 -14.37 4.28
CA ARG A 131 12.36 -13.15 3.92
C ARG A 131 13.09 -12.59 5.15
N ASP A 132 14.37 -12.87 5.24
CA ASP A 132 15.22 -12.64 6.42
C ASP A 132 15.66 -11.17 6.66
N THR A 133 15.03 -10.17 6.03
CA THR A 133 15.60 -8.81 5.91
C THR A 133 14.84 -7.69 6.64
N ARG A 134 14.04 -7.98 7.71
CA ARG A 134 13.20 -6.94 8.33
C ARG A 134 13.66 -6.53 9.72
N PRO A 135 14.06 -5.23 9.91
CA PRO A 135 14.57 -4.73 11.20
C PRO A 135 13.59 -4.93 12.37
N LEU A 136 12.27 -4.81 12.13
CA LEU A 136 11.22 -4.92 13.15
C LEU A 136 11.03 -6.34 13.72
N LEU A 137 11.60 -7.36 13.06
CA LEU A 137 11.45 -8.78 13.44
C LEU A 137 12.72 -9.38 14.00
N ARG A 138 13.81 -8.60 14.11
CA ARG A 138 15.06 -9.07 14.72
C ARG A 138 14.80 -9.46 16.17
N ASP A 139 15.20 -10.68 16.53
CA ASP A 139 15.18 -11.22 17.89
C ASP A 139 13.78 -11.35 18.53
N LYS A 140 12.71 -11.32 17.72
CA LYS A 140 11.32 -11.43 18.20
C LYS A 140 10.56 -12.53 17.46
N ASP A 141 9.57 -13.14 18.13
CA ASP A 141 8.65 -14.05 17.45
C ASP A 141 7.78 -13.28 16.43
N PRO A 142 7.88 -13.61 15.12
CA PRO A 142 7.15 -12.92 14.07
C PRO A 142 5.62 -12.93 14.27
N THR A 143 5.09 -14.01 14.87
CA THR A 143 3.64 -14.15 15.11
C THR A 143 3.15 -13.13 16.11
N THR A 144 3.85 -12.99 17.23
CA THR A 144 3.50 -12.01 18.27
C THR A 144 3.60 -10.59 17.73
N VAL A 145 4.71 -10.25 17.07
CA VAL A 145 4.91 -8.91 16.51
C VAL A 145 3.84 -8.56 15.47
N LEU A 146 3.52 -9.49 14.56
CA LEU A 146 2.49 -9.22 13.53
C LEU A 146 1.10 -9.08 14.14
N ARG A 147 0.76 -9.84 15.19
CA ARG A 147 -0.52 -9.68 15.88
C ARG A 147 -0.63 -8.33 16.60
N GLU A 148 0.40 -7.92 17.30
CA GLU A 148 0.46 -6.60 17.96
C GLU A 148 0.33 -5.46 16.95
N LEU A 149 1.09 -5.54 15.85
CA LEU A 149 1.00 -4.55 14.77
C LEU A 149 -0.38 -4.53 14.12
N ALA A 150 -0.99 -5.69 13.88
CA ALA A 150 -2.32 -5.77 13.28
C ALA A 150 -3.39 -5.17 14.19
N ALA A 151 -3.34 -5.41 15.49
CA ALA A 151 -4.29 -4.84 16.45
C ALA A 151 -4.34 -3.31 16.38
N VAL A 152 -3.17 -2.66 16.21
CA VAL A 152 -3.06 -1.20 16.11
C VAL A 152 -3.37 -0.69 14.71
N ARG A 153 -2.95 -1.41 13.66
CA ARG A 153 -2.95 -0.91 12.27
C ARG A 153 -4.22 -1.22 11.51
N THR A 154 -4.90 -2.33 11.81
CA THR A 154 -6.14 -2.72 11.12
C THR A 154 -7.22 -1.64 11.13
N PRO A 155 -7.51 -0.96 12.27
CA PRO A 155 -8.50 0.12 12.30
C PRO A 155 -8.13 1.31 11.39
N LEU A 156 -6.82 1.55 11.19
CA LEU A 156 -6.33 2.60 10.33
C LEU A 156 -6.42 2.19 8.86
N TYR A 157 -5.99 0.98 8.50
CA TYR A 157 -6.12 0.46 7.14
C TYR A 157 -7.58 0.37 6.69
N ALA A 158 -8.52 0.11 7.61
CA ALA A 158 -9.96 0.06 7.32
C ALA A 158 -10.55 1.39 6.81
N GLN A 159 -9.80 2.49 6.93
CA GLN A 159 -10.17 3.79 6.34
C GLN A 159 -9.87 3.87 4.84
N ALA A 160 -9.15 2.92 4.25
CA ALA A 160 -8.88 2.90 2.81
C ALA A 160 -10.17 2.81 1.99
N HIS A 161 -10.12 3.31 0.75
CA HIS A 161 -11.29 3.34 -0.12
C HIS A 161 -11.81 1.95 -0.49
N PHE A 162 -10.90 0.98 -0.64
CA PHE A 162 -11.21 -0.42 -0.91
C PHE A 162 -10.39 -1.35 -0.02
N ARG A 163 -11.00 -2.46 0.40
CA ARG A 163 -10.33 -3.58 1.06
C ARG A 163 -10.36 -4.79 0.16
N VAL A 164 -9.21 -5.40 -0.10
CA VAL A 164 -9.08 -6.58 -0.96
C VAL A 164 -8.29 -7.67 -0.24
N ALA A 165 -8.83 -8.87 -0.19
CA ALA A 165 -8.15 -10.01 0.42
C ALA A 165 -6.92 -10.44 -0.41
N SER A 166 -5.79 -10.66 0.27
CA SER A 166 -4.53 -11.13 -0.30
C SER A 166 -4.01 -12.36 0.43
N ASN A 167 -4.85 -13.38 0.53
CA ASN A 167 -4.58 -14.65 1.22
C ASN A 167 -3.69 -15.58 0.37
N ASN A 168 -3.78 -16.90 0.58
CA ASN A 168 -2.94 -17.90 -0.08
C ASN A 168 -3.23 -18.12 -1.58
N ALA A 169 -4.16 -17.39 -2.16
CA ALA A 169 -4.41 -17.41 -3.59
C ALA A 169 -3.23 -16.79 -4.38
N PRO A 170 -3.04 -17.18 -5.65
CA PRO A 170 -2.05 -16.54 -6.51
C PRO A 170 -2.27 -15.02 -6.56
N HIS A 171 -1.18 -14.25 -6.64
CA HIS A 171 -1.26 -12.78 -6.71
C HIS A 171 -2.16 -12.26 -7.84
N GLU A 172 -2.34 -13.05 -8.90
CA GLU A 172 -3.25 -12.72 -10.00
C GLU A 172 -4.72 -12.67 -9.56
N ALA A 173 -5.12 -13.49 -8.58
CA ALA A 173 -6.46 -13.42 -8.00
C ALA A 173 -6.67 -12.11 -7.23
N THR A 174 -5.67 -11.66 -6.48
CA THR A 174 -5.70 -10.36 -5.80
C THR A 174 -5.77 -9.20 -6.80
N VAL A 175 -5.00 -9.27 -7.90
CA VAL A 175 -5.06 -8.26 -8.98
C VAL A 175 -6.45 -8.20 -9.59
N ARG A 176 -7.06 -9.36 -9.89
CA ARG A 176 -8.43 -9.44 -10.43
C ARG A 176 -9.44 -8.80 -9.48
N ALA A 177 -9.37 -9.13 -8.20
CA ALA A 177 -10.26 -8.55 -7.19
C ALA A 177 -10.11 -7.03 -7.07
N ILE A 178 -8.87 -6.50 -7.22
CA ILE A 178 -8.65 -5.04 -7.29
C ILE A 178 -9.32 -4.47 -8.54
N LEU A 179 -9.11 -5.07 -9.70
CA LEU A 179 -9.68 -4.59 -10.97
C LEU A 179 -11.22 -4.54 -10.91
N GLU A 180 -11.83 -5.56 -10.32
CA GLU A 180 -13.28 -5.60 -10.07
C GLU A 180 -13.72 -4.47 -9.12
N ALA A 181 -13.00 -4.29 -8.00
CA ALA A 181 -13.32 -3.26 -7.01
C ALA A 181 -13.26 -1.84 -7.60
N ILE A 182 -12.28 -1.55 -8.47
CA ILE A 182 -12.15 -0.24 -9.13
C ILE A 182 -12.97 -0.10 -10.42
N GLY A 183 -13.80 -1.09 -10.75
CA GLY A 183 -14.68 -1.05 -11.92
C GLY A 183 -13.94 -1.11 -13.27
N TYR A 184 -12.76 -1.74 -13.32
CA TYR A 184 -12.02 -1.92 -14.56
C TYR A 184 -12.74 -2.91 -15.48
N GLY A 185 -13.07 -2.48 -16.69
CA GLY A 185 -13.79 -3.31 -17.66
C GLY A 185 -15.31 -3.36 -17.49
N ALA A 186 -15.89 -2.64 -16.54
CA ALA A 186 -17.32 -2.39 -16.47
C ALA A 186 -17.66 -1.27 -17.48
N ALA A 187 -18.15 -1.65 -18.64
CA ALA A 187 -18.67 -0.74 -19.66
C ALA A 187 -20.13 -0.38 -19.36
#